data_70bf3931f133ed7df835ce56dc6c5c67
#
_entry.id   70bf3931f133ed7df835ce56dc6c5c67
#
_cell.length_a   1.000
_cell.length_b   1.000
_cell.length_c   1.000
_cell.angle_alpha   90.00
_cell.angle_beta   90.00
_cell.angle_gamma   90.00
#
_symmetry.space_group_name_H-M   'P 1'
#
loop_
_entity.id
_entity.type
_entity.pdbx_description
1 polymer ?
#
loop_
_entity_poly.entity_id
_entity_poly.type
_entity_poly.pdbx_seq_one_letter_code
_entity_poly.pdbx_strand_id
1 'polypeptide(L)'
;PMPGHGAAHALDPQALDIIFIDGFVGETVIGIHHDELHDTQPLRIDLAAGLPRSLACDTDHIGDTIDYSVVHSALHEMLAGHTYRLLEAFAEGVASLLLERFGAHWVRVRVTKPGKFPDVDGVGVMIERRRRPAPPSPTASPRHTAEVLSLLGAGMVPGERR
;
A
#
# COMPACT_ATOMS: atom_id res chain seq x y z
N PRO A 1 39.85 -4.37 -30.57
CA PRO A 1 38.43 -4.34 -30.89
C PRO A 1 37.69 -5.26 -29.95
N MET A 2 37.04 -4.65 -28.99
CA MET A 2 36.21 -5.39 -28.05
C MET A 2 34.76 -5.22 -28.45
N PRO A 3 34.03 -6.27 -28.72
CA PRO A 3 32.60 -6.15 -28.85
C PRO A 3 32.04 -5.88 -27.47
N GLY A 4 31.48 -4.70 -27.33
CA GLY A 4 30.70 -4.38 -26.14
C GLY A 4 29.51 -5.33 -26.09
N HIS A 5 29.57 -6.26 -25.18
CA HIS A 5 28.39 -7.00 -24.80
C HIS A 5 27.53 -6.01 -24.00
N GLY A 6 26.64 -5.35 -24.73
CA GLY A 6 25.49 -4.76 -24.10
C GLY A 6 24.75 -5.89 -23.42
N ALA A 7 24.99 -6.07 -22.14
CA ALA A 7 24.13 -6.87 -21.33
C ALA A 7 22.75 -6.18 -21.41
N ALA A 8 21.85 -6.75 -22.17
CA ALA A 8 20.47 -6.43 -22.04
C ALA A 8 20.15 -6.69 -20.57
N HIS A 9 20.04 -5.61 -19.79
CA HIS A 9 19.50 -5.73 -18.45
C HIS A 9 18.12 -6.32 -18.62
N ALA A 10 17.98 -7.59 -18.29
CA ALA A 10 16.70 -8.21 -18.16
C ALA A 10 15.90 -7.33 -17.20
N LEU A 11 14.81 -6.76 -17.68
CA LEU A 11 13.93 -5.94 -16.87
C LEU A 11 13.54 -6.80 -15.66
N ASP A 12 13.88 -6.33 -14.46
CA ASP A 12 13.45 -6.98 -13.24
C ASP A 12 11.92 -7.07 -13.29
N PRO A 13 11.32 -8.28 -13.29
CA PRO A 13 9.87 -8.43 -13.34
C PRO A 13 9.18 -7.80 -12.13
N GLN A 14 9.95 -7.39 -11.12
CA GLN A 14 9.48 -6.68 -9.95
C GLN A 14 9.74 -5.17 -10.01
N ALA A 15 10.30 -4.65 -11.09
CA ALA A 15 10.51 -3.23 -11.26
C ALA A 15 9.15 -2.51 -11.27
N LEU A 16 9.06 -1.47 -10.46
CA LEU A 16 7.85 -0.66 -10.33
C LEU A 16 8.09 0.71 -10.93
N ASP A 17 7.08 1.24 -11.59
CA ASP A 17 7.01 2.68 -11.88
C ASP A 17 6.50 3.38 -10.64
N ILE A 18 7.14 4.47 -10.27
CA ILE A 18 6.86 5.18 -9.01
C ILE A 18 6.19 6.52 -9.32
N ILE A 19 5.04 6.72 -8.70
CA ILE A 19 4.38 8.02 -8.64
C ILE A 19 4.62 8.57 -7.24
N PHE A 20 5.01 9.83 -7.13
CA PHE A 20 5.36 10.38 -5.84
C PHE A 20 4.81 11.80 -5.65
N ILE A 21 4.64 12.17 -4.39
CA ILE A 21 4.38 13.53 -3.94
C ILE A 21 5.44 13.86 -2.90
N ASP A 22 6.21 14.89 -3.17
CA ASP A 22 7.25 15.37 -2.27
C ASP A 22 6.85 16.69 -1.64
N GLY A 23 7.09 16.80 -0.34
CA GLY A 23 6.96 18.05 0.37
C GLY A 23 5.54 18.55 0.54
N PHE A 24 4.55 17.68 0.53
CA PHE A 24 3.18 18.07 0.89
C PHE A 24 3.17 18.52 2.35
N VAL A 25 2.67 19.73 2.62
CA VAL A 25 2.53 20.26 3.99
C VAL A 25 1.07 20.60 4.24
N GLY A 26 0.57 20.12 5.37
CA GLY A 26 -0.77 20.46 5.83
C GLY A 26 -0.83 20.56 7.34
N GLU A 27 -1.85 21.23 7.85
CA GLU A 27 -2.08 21.44 9.28
C GLU A 27 -3.05 20.39 9.82
N THR A 28 -2.72 19.80 10.95
CA THR A 28 -3.59 18.83 11.61
C THR A 28 -3.32 18.74 13.10
N VAL A 29 -4.31 18.24 13.84
CA VAL A 29 -4.13 17.94 15.26
C VAL A 29 -3.58 16.52 15.36
N ILE A 30 -2.38 16.36 15.89
CA ILE A 30 -1.74 15.08 16.10
C ILE A 30 -0.72 15.17 17.23
N GLY A 31 -0.67 14.16 18.08
CA GLY A 31 0.27 14.08 19.19
C GLY A 31 -0.37 13.52 20.43
N ILE A 32 0.47 13.23 21.43
CA ILE A 32 0.06 12.68 22.72
C ILE A 32 0.25 13.67 23.87
N HIS A 33 1.03 14.72 23.64
CA HIS A 33 1.28 15.73 24.67
C HIS A 33 0.11 16.71 24.77
N HIS A 34 -0.10 17.22 25.97
CA HIS A 34 -1.26 18.09 26.29
C HIS A 34 -1.34 19.31 25.39
N ASP A 35 -0.21 19.89 25.02
CA ASP A 35 -0.12 21.03 24.11
C ASP A 35 -0.42 20.69 22.65
N GLU A 36 -0.38 19.40 22.29
CA GLU A 36 -0.67 18.92 20.93
C GLU A 36 -2.13 18.51 20.71
N LEU A 37 -2.93 18.38 21.77
CA LEU A 37 -4.27 17.77 21.69
C LEU A 37 -5.34 18.69 21.08
N HIS A 38 -5.12 19.98 21.08
CA HIS A 38 -6.13 20.97 20.69
C HIS A 38 -5.71 21.90 19.57
N ASP A 39 -4.41 22.01 19.35
CA ASP A 39 -3.86 22.91 18.35
C ASP A 39 -3.38 22.15 17.12
N THR A 40 -3.59 22.73 15.95
CA THR A 40 -3.01 22.20 14.73
C THR A 40 -1.51 22.44 14.68
N GLN A 41 -0.82 21.53 14.03
CA GLN A 41 0.60 21.69 13.73
C GLN A 41 0.87 21.23 12.28
N PRO A 42 1.92 21.75 11.66
CA PRO A 42 2.24 21.33 10.32
C PRO A 42 2.77 19.89 10.31
N LEU A 43 2.31 19.12 9.34
CA LEU A 43 2.92 17.85 8.96
C LEU A 43 3.41 17.96 7.53
N ARG A 44 4.60 17.45 7.30
CA ARG A 44 5.11 17.23 5.96
C ARG A 44 4.95 15.77 5.60
N ILE A 45 4.38 15.50 4.44
CA ILE A 45 4.18 14.16 3.93
C ILE A 45 4.92 14.01 2.61
N ASP A 46 5.83 13.05 2.56
CA ASP A 46 6.48 12.62 1.33
C ASP A 46 6.04 11.18 1.09
N LEU A 47 5.49 10.91 -0.07
CA LEU A 47 5.00 9.57 -0.40
C LEU A 47 5.43 9.13 -1.79
N ALA A 48 5.58 7.83 -1.94
CA ALA A 48 5.83 7.17 -3.21
C ALA A 48 4.90 5.96 -3.30
N ALA A 49 4.32 5.75 -4.47
CA ALA A 49 3.43 4.65 -4.76
C ALA A 49 3.89 3.94 -6.03
N GLY A 50 4.12 2.65 -5.94
CA GLY A 50 4.65 1.83 -7.03
C GLY A 50 3.57 0.98 -7.69
N LEU A 51 3.59 0.98 -9.01
CA LEU A 51 2.78 0.12 -9.86
C LEU A 51 3.70 -0.74 -10.72
N PRO A 52 3.36 -2.03 -10.99
CA PRO A 52 4.09 -2.77 -12.01
C PRO A 52 3.89 -2.03 -13.33
N ARG A 53 4.96 -1.75 -14.03
CA ARG A 53 5.00 -0.95 -15.25
C ARG A 53 3.65 -0.29 -15.61
N SER A 54 3.54 0.99 -15.39
CA SER A 54 2.29 1.71 -15.60
C SER A 54 1.84 1.64 -17.05
N LEU A 55 0.63 1.14 -17.29
CA LEU A 55 0.02 1.13 -18.62
C LEU A 55 -0.06 2.53 -19.21
N ALA A 56 -0.14 3.56 -18.37
CA ALA A 56 -0.17 4.95 -18.81
C ALA A 56 1.06 5.36 -19.62
N CYS A 57 2.19 4.66 -19.47
CA CYS A 57 3.38 4.88 -20.30
C CYS A 57 3.13 4.57 -21.78
N ASP A 58 2.19 3.67 -22.05
CA ASP A 58 1.83 3.28 -23.42
C ASP A 58 0.54 3.92 -23.91
N THR A 59 -0.43 4.11 -23.00
CA THR A 59 -1.78 4.57 -23.36
C THR A 59 -1.99 6.07 -23.25
N ASP A 60 -1.18 6.75 -22.43
CA ASP A 60 -1.36 8.17 -22.09
C ASP A 60 -2.73 8.49 -21.49
N HIS A 61 -3.33 7.50 -20.79
CA HIS A 61 -4.61 7.65 -20.12
C HIS A 61 -4.47 7.67 -18.60
N ILE A 62 -5.10 8.68 -17.97
CA ILE A 62 -5.09 8.83 -16.51
C ILE A 62 -5.71 7.64 -15.78
N GLY A 63 -6.68 6.96 -16.39
CA GLY A 63 -7.31 5.78 -15.83
C GLY A 63 -6.38 4.56 -15.69
N ASP A 64 -5.23 4.59 -16.34
CA ASP A 64 -4.25 3.50 -16.32
C ASP A 64 -3.10 3.74 -15.33
N THR A 65 -3.23 4.72 -14.47
CA THR A 65 -2.23 5.07 -13.45
C THR A 65 -2.91 5.57 -12.18
N ILE A 66 -2.10 5.96 -11.21
CA ILE A 66 -2.58 6.65 -10.00
C ILE A 66 -2.63 8.14 -10.30
N ASP A 67 -3.81 8.74 -10.13
CA ASP A 67 -3.99 10.17 -10.26
C ASP A 67 -3.51 10.88 -9.00
N TYR A 68 -2.35 11.52 -9.08
CA TYR A 68 -1.78 12.24 -7.93
C TYR A 68 -2.64 13.43 -7.48
N SER A 69 -3.49 13.99 -8.32
CA SER A 69 -4.41 15.05 -7.88
C SER A 69 -5.50 14.52 -6.96
N VAL A 70 -5.98 13.29 -7.20
CA VAL A 70 -6.94 12.63 -6.31
C VAL A 70 -6.27 12.21 -5.01
N VAL A 71 -5.01 11.75 -5.07
CA VAL A 71 -4.22 11.47 -3.85
C VAL A 71 -4.04 12.74 -3.02
N HIS A 72 -3.69 13.85 -3.65
CA HIS A 72 -3.56 15.15 -2.99
C HIS A 72 -4.83 15.56 -2.25
N SER A 73 -5.98 15.44 -2.92
CA SER A 73 -7.28 15.74 -2.30
C SER A 73 -7.57 14.81 -1.11
N ALA A 74 -7.27 13.52 -1.25
CA ALA A 74 -7.46 12.54 -0.19
C ALA A 74 -6.58 12.82 1.03
N LEU A 75 -5.35 13.30 0.82
CA LEU A 75 -4.47 13.74 1.92
C LEU A 75 -5.07 14.90 2.69
N HIS A 76 -5.64 15.89 2.01
CA HIS A 76 -6.32 17.00 2.67
C HIS A 76 -7.52 16.53 3.49
N GLU A 77 -8.34 15.66 2.96
CA GLU A 77 -9.47 15.06 3.69
C GLU A 77 -8.99 14.30 4.93
N MET A 78 -7.92 13.54 4.79
CA MET A 78 -7.35 12.75 5.87
C MET A 78 -6.79 13.64 7.00
N LEU A 79 -6.09 14.73 6.65
CA LEU A 79 -5.60 15.69 7.63
C LEU A 79 -6.73 16.35 8.41
N ALA A 80 -7.86 16.60 7.76
CA ALA A 80 -9.01 17.25 8.39
C ALA A 80 -9.84 16.30 9.26
N GLY A 81 -9.89 15.02 8.93
CA GLY A 81 -10.86 14.10 9.50
C GLY A 81 -10.32 12.95 10.35
N HIS A 82 -8.99 12.77 10.45
CA HIS A 82 -8.44 11.64 11.20
C HIS A 82 -8.51 11.87 12.73
N THR A 83 -8.38 10.77 13.45
CA THR A 83 -8.31 10.74 14.91
C THR A 83 -7.01 10.12 15.43
N TYR A 84 -6.01 9.96 14.58
CA TYR A 84 -4.73 9.39 14.98
C TYR A 84 -3.97 10.32 15.91
N ARG A 85 -3.27 9.74 16.87
CA ARG A 85 -2.42 10.46 17.82
C ARG A 85 -0.94 10.33 17.51
N LEU A 86 -0.55 9.21 16.90
CA LEU A 86 0.84 8.88 16.59
C LEU A 86 1.10 9.02 15.11
N LEU A 87 2.28 9.50 14.74
CA LEU A 87 2.70 9.59 13.36
C LEU A 87 2.74 8.23 12.68
N GLU A 88 3.10 7.18 13.44
CA GLU A 88 3.11 5.80 12.96
C GLU A 88 1.73 5.36 12.48
N ALA A 89 0.71 5.61 13.25
CA ALA A 89 -0.67 5.27 12.90
C ALA A 89 -1.18 6.11 11.73
N PHE A 90 -0.84 7.38 11.70
CA PHE A 90 -1.17 8.26 10.57
C PHE A 90 -0.50 7.78 9.28
N ALA A 91 0.80 7.48 9.34
CA ALA A 91 1.54 6.95 8.19
C ALA A 91 0.95 5.63 7.68
N GLU A 92 0.56 4.73 8.60
CA GLU A 92 -0.12 3.47 8.24
C GLU A 92 -1.46 3.74 7.55
N GLY A 93 -2.21 4.73 8.00
CA GLY A 93 -3.46 5.16 7.37
C GLY A 93 -3.23 5.67 5.93
N VAL A 94 -2.19 6.45 5.72
CA VAL A 94 -1.82 6.91 4.37
C VAL A 94 -1.39 5.74 3.48
N ALA A 95 -0.59 4.82 4.02
CA ALA A 95 -0.17 3.64 3.28
C ALA A 95 -1.35 2.77 2.87
N SER A 96 -2.29 2.52 3.79
CA SER A 96 -3.51 1.75 3.51
C SER A 96 -4.36 2.42 2.44
N LEU A 97 -4.52 3.73 2.50
CA LEU A 97 -5.22 4.51 1.48
C LEU A 97 -4.63 4.27 0.08
N LEU A 98 -3.31 4.35 -0.04
CA LEU A 98 -2.62 4.16 -1.31
C LEU A 98 -2.72 2.72 -1.83
N LEU A 99 -2.60 1.74 -0.95
CA LEU A 99 -2.67 0.33 -1.32
C LEU A 99 -4.09 -0.10 -1.68
N GLU A 100 -5.08 0.30 -0.90
CA GLU A 100 -6.46 -0.18 -1.02
C GLU A 100 -7.29 0.64 -2.00
N ARG A 101 -7.27 1.96 -1.87
CA ARG A 101 -8.08 2.84 -2.71
C ARG A 101 -7.45 3.13 -4.06
N PHE A 102 -6.14 3.33 -4.08
CA PHE A 102 -5.41 3.70 -5.30
C PHE A 102 -4.74 2.52 -6.00
N GLY A 103 -4.77 1.35 -5.40
CA GLY A 103 -4.28 0.14 -6.04
C GLY A 103 -2.76 0.03 -6.16
N ALA A 104 -2.01 0.78 -5.36
CA ALA A 104 -0.56 0.66 -5.34
C ALA A 104 -0.13 -0.75 -4.90
N HIS A 105 0.97 -1.24 -5.45
CA HIS A 105 1.56 -2.52 -5.07
C HIS A 105 2.61 -2.37 -3.98
N TRP A 106 3.23 -1.23 -3.92
CA TRP A 106 4.23 -0.84 -2.94
C TRP A 106 4.06 0.63 -2.62
N VAL A 107 4.29 1.00 -1.37
CA VAL A 107 4.28 2.39 -0.94
C VAL A 107 5.40 2.67 0.04
N ARG A 108 5.90 3.90 -0.02
CA ARG A 108 6.75 4.49 1.01
C ARG A 108 6.06 5.76 1.48
N VAL A 109 5.89 5.90 2.77
CA VAL A 109 5.28 7.07 3.38
C VAL A 109 6.20 7.61 4.45
N ARG A 110 6.59 8.86 4.31
CA ARG A 110 7.37 9.60 5.30
C ARG A 110 6.53 10.74 5.84
N VAL A 111 6.34 10.76 7.15
CA VAL A 111 5.59 11.82 7.84
C VAL A 111 6.53 12.51 8.82
N THR A 112 6.63 13.80 8.70
CA THR A 112 7.58 14.63 9.46
C THR A 112 6.85 15.75 10.18
N LYS A 113 7.20 15.96 11.45
CA LYS A 113 6.90 17.19 12.18
C LYS A 113 8.07 18.15 11.97
N PRO A 114 7.96 19.17 11.12
CA PRO A 114 9.05 20.12 10.91
C PRO A 114 9.20 21.03 12.14
N GLY A 115 10.42 21.37 12.46
CA GLY A 115 10.72 22.34 13.51
C GLY A 115 10.27 21.95 14.91
N LYS A 116 10.11 20.66 15.20
CA LYS A 116 9.70 20.18 16.54
C LYS A 116 10.72 20.55 17.62
N PHE A 117 12.00 20.51 17.26
CA PHE A 117 13.10 20.92 18.12
C PHE A 117 13.96 21.94 17.37
N PRO A 118 14.56 22.93 18.08
CA PRO A 118 15.29 24.01 17.42
C PRO A 118 16.58 23.56 16.73
N ASP A 119 17.13 22.41 17.09
CA ASP A 119 18.39 21.88 16.62
C ASP A 119 18.24 20.77 15.59
N VAL A 120 17.01 20.45 15.12
CA VAL A 120 16.75 19.50 14.06
C VAL A 120 15.74 20.07 13.07
N ASP A 121 15.86 19.71 11.79
CA ASP A 121 14.92 20.16 10.75
C ASP A 121 13.54 19.55 10.95
N GLY A 122 13.47 18.31 11.39
CA GLY A 122 12.22 17.63 11.65
C GLY A 122 12.43 16.27 12.28
N VAL A 123 11.36 15.76 12.86
CA VAL A 123 11.29 14.40 13.42
C VAL A 123 10.08 13.70 12.83
N GLY A 124 10.16 12.41 12.67
CA GLY A 124 9.04 11.69 12.08
C GLY A 124 9.28 10.21 11.93
N VAL A 125 8.45 9.61 11.08
CA VAL A 125 8.50 8.20 10.76
C VAL A 125 8.53 8.00 9.25
N MET A 126 9.13 6.93 8.81
CA MET A 126 9.08 6.46 7.43
C MET A 126 8.74 4.99 7.46
N ILE A 127 7.74 4.60 6.70
CA ILE A 127 7.31 3.22 6.56
C ILE A 127 7.27 2.81 5.10
N GLU A 128 7.48 1.52 4.87
CA GLU A 128 7.26 0.89 3.57
C GLU A 128 6.28 -0.25 3.74
N ARG A 129 5.35 -0.37 2.79
CA ARG A 129 4.36 -1.44 2.79
C ARG A 129 4.19 -1.99 1.38
N ARG A 130 3.87 -3.27 1.30
CA ARG A 130 3.52 -3.93 0.06
C ARG A 130 2.10 -4.47 0.14
N ARG A 131 1.43 -4.50 -0.99
CA ARG A 131 0.15 -5.20 -1.09
C ARG A 131 0.39 -6.67 -0.75
N ARG A 132 -0.43 -7.22 0.13
CA ARG A 132 -0.41 -8.66 0.39
C ARG A 132 -0.90 -9.39 -0.86
N PRO A 133 -0.22 -10.46 -1.29
CA PRO A 133 -0.78 -11.32 -2.31
C PRO A 133 -2.14 -11.81 -1.83
N ALA A 134 -3.12 -11.82 -2.75
CA ALA A 134 -4.41 -12.41 -2.45
C ALA A 134 -4.19 -13.84 -1.94
N PRO A 135 -4.90 -14.27 -0.87
CA PRO A 135 -4.83 -15.66 -0.47
C PRO A 135 -5.19 -16.53 -1.69
N PRO A 136 -4.51 -17.67 -1.91
CA PRO A 136 -4.86 -18.53 -3.00
C PRO A 136 -6.36 -18.81 -2.92
N SER A 137 -7.07 -18.51 -3.98
CA SER A 137 -8.47 -18.87 -4.06
C SER A 137 -8.60 -20.33 -3.72
N PRO A 138 -9.55 -20.72 -2.87
CA PRO A 138 -9.78 -22.14 -2.62
C PRO A 138 -10.25 -22.76 -3.94
N THR A 139 -9.32 -23.16 -4.76
CA THR A 139 -9.55 -23.92 -5.98
C THR A 139 -9.64 -25.41 -5.67
N ALA A 140 -10.03 -25.74 -4.46
CA ALA A 140 -10.57 -27.06 -4.24
C ALA A 140 -11.97 -27.03 -4.85
N SER A 141 -12.11 -27.60 -6.02
CA SER A 141 -13.44 -27.88 -6.52
C SER A 141 -14.14 -28.73 -5.48
N PRO A 142 -15.14 -28.22 -4.77
CA PRO A 142 -15.82 -29.00 -3.75
C PRO A 142 -16.48 -30.23 -4.33
N ARG A 143 -16.69 -30.21 -5.63
CA ARG A 143 -17.32 -31.31 -6.35
C ARG A 143 -16.48 -32.57 -6.42
N HIS A 144 -15.18 -32.41 -6.63
CA HIS A 144 -14.30 -33.58 -6.73
C HIS A 144 -14.10 -34.23 -5.38
N THR A 145 -13.95 -33.45 -4.33
CA THR A 145 -13.81 -33.96 -2.99
C THR A 145 -15.10 -34.61 -2.48
N ALA A 146 -16.25 -34.02 -2.77
CA ALA A 146 -17.53 -34.59 -2.41
C ALA A 146 -17.80 -35.87 -3.17
N GLU A 147 -17.41 -35.94 -4.42
CA GLU A 147 -17.57 -37.15 -5.21
C GLU A 147 -16.69 -38.29 -4.71
N VAL A 148 -15.44 -38.00 -4.35
CA VAL A 148 -14.56 -38.99 -3.75
C VAL A 148 -15.06 -39.46 -2.40
N LEU A 149 -15.53 -38.53 -1.57
CA LEU A 149 -16.10 -38.91 -0.26
C LEU A 149 -17.39 -39.72 -0.39
N SER A 150 -18.19 -39.40 -1.38
CA SER A 150 -19.40 -40.19 -1.67
C SER A 150 -19.07 -41.60 -2.11
N LEU A 151 -18.07 -41.77 -2.96
CA LEU A 151 -17.60 -43.08 -3.38
C LEU A 151 -16.99 -43.88 -2.23
N LEU A 152 -16.21 -43.24 -1.39
CA LEU A 152 -15.65 -43.88 -0.21
C LEU A 152 -16.73 -44.23 0.81
N GLY A 153 -17.73 -43.36 0.97
CA GLY A 153 -18.87 -43.63 1.83
C GLY A 153 -19.70 -44.81 1.38
N ALA A 154 -19.92 -44.92 0.09
CA ALA A 154 -20.64 -46.07 -0.47
C ALA A 154 -19.85 -47.37 -0.31
N GLY A 155 -18.53 -47.30 -0.36
CA GLY A 155 -17.70 -48.46 -0.11
C GLY A 155 -17.59 -48.86 1.34
N MET A 156 -18.02 -48.02 2.24
CA MET A 156 -17.92 -48.28 3.68
C MET A 156 -19.17 -48.83 4.31
N VAL A 157 -20.19 -49.17 3.54
CA VAL A 157 -21.45 -49.71 4.04
C VAL A 157 -21.69 -51.17 3.70
N PRO A 158 -20.71 -51.97 3.47
CA PRO A 158 -20.97 -53.39 3.24
C PRO A 158 -21.13 -54.17 4.51
N GLY A 159 -21.14 -53.56 5.60
CA GLY A 159 -21.10 -54.27 6.84
C GLY A 159 -22.41 -54.82 7.34
N GLU A 160 -23.49 -54.48 6.68
CA GLU A 160 -24.73 -54.90 7.16
C GLU A 160 -25.29 -56.11 6.58
N ARG A 161 -24.51 -57.14 6.60
CA ARG A 161 -25.09 -58.38 6.32
C ARG A 161 -25.15 -59.15 7.54
N ARG A 162 -26.15 -59.64 7.82
CA ARG A 162 -26.39 -60.49 8.85
C ARG A 162 -26.31 -61.77 8.58
#